data_352030207554e0ec2813658be8613b8a
#
_entry.id   352030207554e0ec2813658be8613b8a
#
_cell.length_a   1.000
_cell.length_b   1.000
_cell.length_c   1.000
_cell.angle_alpha   90.00
_cell.angle_beta   90.00
_cell.angle_gamma   90.00
#
_symmetry.space_group_name_H-M   'P 1'
#
loop_
_entity.id
_entity.type
_entity.pdbx_description
1 polymer ?
#
loop_
_entity_poly.entity_id
_entity_poly.type
_entity_poly.pdbx_seq_one_letter_code
_entity_poly.pdbx_strand_id
1 'polypeptide(L)'
;MPLISCIKKSIQTLFYTVSLLISFGVFAQNPQSQIANVKIGNILWDLTETTIGEVKRYAQVTGFRSAAETQGGGLSYEMGFVKKPGWSWRTPYGVTANDQEPAVHLNAQEAQTICRFYGKRLPTDSEWVMAAYLEQRSQPKDGFTSGRRYQYPNGDTARGSHCLAGCAEHQGVAPKGALNRGTGHVLVGTTKPGVNGLFDMGGNVWEWTASSNSGQSITRGASWWYGPEQQLESNVATKPNDTAVVYIGFRCVKDVPSAALSEKP
;
A
#
# COMPACT_ATOMS: atom_id res chain seq x y z
N MET A 1 -39.82 -85.14 -37.71
CA MET A 1 -39.75 -83.69 -37.82
C MET A 1 -38.96 -83.14 -36.64
N PRO A 2 -37.70 -82.79 -36.79
CA PRO A 2 -36.90 -82.29 -35.68
C PRO A 2 -36.70 -80.80 -35.76
N LEU A 3 -36.82 -80.14 -34.59
CA LEU A 3 -36.54 -78.75 -34.32
C LEU A 3 -35.05 -78.49 -34.21
N ILE A 4 -34.55 -77.56 -35.00
CA ILE A 4 -33.18 -77.04 -34.95
C ILE A 4 -33.10 -75.91 -33.93
N SER A 5 -32.37 -76.11 -32.84
CA SER A 5 -32.03 -75.16 -31.87
C SER A 5 -30.81 -74.30 -32.31
N CYS A 6 -31.04 -72.95 -32.44
CA CYS A 6 -29.98 -72.03 -32.84
C CYS A 6 -29.39 -71.38 -31.56
N ILE A 7 -28.17 -71.70 -31.23
CA ILE A 7 -27.41 -71.13 -30.12
C ILE A 7 -26.84 -69.79 -30.54
N LYS A 8 -27.34 -68.71 -29.94
CA LYS A 8 -26.72 -67.38 -30.05
C LYS A 8 -25.61 -67.22 -29.03
N LYS A 9 -24.36 -67.13 -29.48
CA LYS A 9 -23.21 -66.71 -28.66
C LYS A 9 -23.29 -65.17 -28.46
N SER A 10 -23.46 -64.76 -27.21
CA SER A 10 -23.36 -63.37 -26.80
C SER A 10 -21.89 -63.02 -26.59
N ILE A 11 -21.36 -62.08 -27.39
CA ILE A 11 -20.02 -61.48 -27.19
C ILE A 11 -20.21 -60.26 -26.27
N GLN A 12 -19.78 -60.39 -25.01
CA GLN A 12 -19.70 -59.26 -24.10
C GLN A 12 -18.40 -58.46 -24.41
N THR A 13 -18.58 -57.27 -24.99
CA THR A 13 -17.51 -56.29 -25.19
C THR A 13 -17.36 -55.50 -23.93
N LEU A 14 -16.23 -55.67 -23.23
CA LEU A 14 -15.86 -54.92 -22.01
C LEU A 14 -15.29 -53.55 -22.41
N PHE A 15 -16.07 -52.49 -22.22
CA PHE A 15 -15.56 -51.11 -22.38
C PHE A 15 -14.85 -50.70 -21.10
N TYR A 16 -13.53 -50.61 -21.14
CA TYR A 16 -12.74 -49.91 -20.12
C TYR A 16 -12.86 -48.39 -20.37
N THR A 17 -13.62 -47.69 -19.55
CA THR A 17 -13.59 -46.23 -19.51
C THR A 17 -12.38 -45.79 -18.71
N VAL A 18 -11.36 -45.29 -19.37
CA VAL A 18 -10.24 -44.60 -18.74
C VAL A 18 -10.74 -43.20 -18.36
N SER A 19 -11.07 -42.96 -17.08
CA SER A 19 -11.35 -41.64 -16.54
C SER A 19 -10.03 -40.86 -16.41
N LEU A 20 -9.80 -39.94 -17.34
CA LEU A 20 -8.69 -38.99 -17.27
C LEU A 20 -9.07 -37.92 -16.21
N LEU A 21 -8.53 -38.06 -15.01
CA LEU A 21 -8.61 -36.98 -13.98
C LEU A 21 -7.71 -35.83 -14.42
N ILE A 22 -8.29 -34.85 -15.10
CA ILE A 22 -7.64 -33.57 -15.35
C ILE A 22 -7.66 -32.80 -14.04
N SER A 23 -6.54 -32.83 -13.31
CA SER A 23 -6.32 -31.95 -12.17
C SER A 23 -6.17 -30.54 -12.70
N PHE A 24 -7.21 -29.73 -12.63
CA PHE A 24 -7.09 -28.29 -12.78
C PHE A 24 -6.30 -27.75 -11.59
N GLY A 25 -5.00 -27.59 -11.78
CA GLY A 25 -4.19 -26.80 -10.87
C GLY A 25 -4.74 -25.37 -10.88
N VAL A 26 -5.45 -24.99 -9.83
CA VAL A 26 -5.76 -23.58 -9.56
C VAL A 26 -4.42 -22.91 -9.29
N PHE A 27 -3.80 -22.34 -10.33
CA PHE A 27 -2.71 -21.39 -10.14
C PHE A 27 -3.30 -20.22 -9.35
N ALA A 28 -3.08 -20.21 -8.04
CA ALA A 28 -3.31 -19.05 -7.23
C ALA A 28 -2.51 -17.91 -7.87
N GLN A 29 -3.20 -16.98 -8.53
CA GLN A 29 -2.57 -15.79 -9.08
C GLN A 29 -1.88 -15.07 -7.92
N ASN A 30 -0.55 -14.94 -8.05
CA ASN A 30 0.26 -14.26 -7.05
C ASN A 30 -0.28 -12.81 -6.92
N PRO A 31 -0.77 -12.38 -5.75
CA PRO A 31 -1.34 -11.05 -5.57
C PRO A 31 -0.34 -9.92 -5.84
N GLN A 32 0.94 -10.24 -6.01
CA GLN A 32 2.02 -9.28 -6.28
C GLN A 32 2.01 -8.65 -7.68
N SER A 33 1.23 -9.17 -8.65
CA SER A 33 1.36 -8.78 -10.06
C SER A 33 0.71 -7.44 -10.45
N GLN A 34 0.08 -6.72 -9.51
CA GLN A 34 -0.70 -5.51 -9.83
C GLN A 34 -0.26 -4.22 -9.15
N ILE A 35 0.71 -4.28 -8.24
CA ILE A 35 1.19 -3.07 -7.54
C ILE A 35 2.35 -2.48 -8.33
N ALA A 36 2.17 -1.26 -8.85
CA ALA A 36 3.24 -0.54 -9.54
C ALA A 36 4.37 -0.22 -8.57
N ASN A 37 5.60 -0.45 -8.99
CA ASN A 37 6.78 -0.21 -8.16
C ASN A 37 7.94 0.41 -8.96
N VAL A 38 8.88 1.02 -8.23
CA VAL A 38 10.12 1.57 -8.75
C VAL A 38 11.30 1.02 -7.95
N LYS A 39 12.39 0.71 -8.65
CA LYS A 39 13.64 0.28 -7.99
C LYS A 39 14.48 1.50 -7.64
N ILE A 40 14.82 1.64 -6.35
CA ILE A 40 15.73 2.66 -5.83
C ILE A 40 16.82 1.94 -5.05
N GLY A 41 18.05 1.99 -5.54
CA GLY A 41 19.12 1.16 -4.98
C GLY A 41 18.79 -0.34 -5.06
N ASN A 42 18.85 -1.02 -3.93
CA ASN A 42 18.52 -2.45 -3.81
C ASN A 42 17.11 -2.70 -3.25
N ILE A 43 16.22 -1.72 -3.34
CA ILE A 43 14.87 -1.79 -2.79
C ILE A 43 13.87 -1.52 -3.92
N LEU A 44 12.84 -2.36 -4.04
CA LEU A 44 11.63 -2.08 -4.81
C LEU A 44 10.65 -1.35 -3.91
N TRP A 45 10.26 -0.16 -4.31
CA TRP A 45 9.30 0.70 -3.61
C TRP A 45 7.95 0.61 -4.28
N ASP A 46 6.87 0.48 -3.51
CA ASP A 46 5.55 0.74 -4.04
C ASP A 46 5.46 2.20 -4.48
N LEU A 47 4.94 2.42 -5.67
CA LEU A 47 4.95 3.73 -6.32
C LEU A 47 4.11 4.75 -5.54
N THR A 48 3.07 4.27 -4.87
CA THR A 48 2.11 5.04 -4.06
C THR A 48 2.02 4.46 -2.65
N GLU A 49 1.24 5.09 -1.80
CA GLU A 49 0.77 4.54 -0.54
C GLU A 49 -0.04 3.26 -0.79
N THR A 50 -0.09 2.37 0.20
CA THR A 50 -0.95 1.18 0.16
C THR A 50 -2.42 1.59 0.13
N THR A 51 -3.17 1.00 -0.78
CA THR A 51 -4.56 1.36 -1.05
C THR A 51 -5.57 0.56 -0.22
N ILE A 52 -6.78 1.09 -0.08
CA ILE A 52 -7.92 0.36 0.51
C ILE A 52 -8.20 -0.93 -0.26
N GLY A 53 -8.07 -0.93 -1.59
CA GLY A 53 -8.24 -2.13 -2.41
C GLY A 53 -7.25 -3.24 -2.08
N GLU A 54 -6.00 -2.89 -1.74
CA GLU A 54 -5.00 -3.87 -1.29
C GLU A 54 -5.35 -4.44 0.09
N VAL A 55 -5.71 -3.59 1.04
CA VAL A 55 -6.15 -4.04 2.37
C VAL A 55 -7.42 -4.89 2.28
N LYS A 56 -8.34 -4.57 1.38
CA LYS A 56 -9.56 -5.34 1.11
C LYS A 56 -9.22 -6.76 0.63
N ARG A 57 -8.27 -6.89 -0.32
CA ARG A 57 -7.78 -8.22 -0.76
C ARG A 57 -7.13 -9.00 0.37
N TYR A 58 -6.27 -8.35 1.17
CA TYR A 58 -5.70 -8.95 2.36
C TYR A 58 -6.77 -9.46 3.32
N ALA A 59 -7.76 -8.63 3.63
CA ALA A 59 -8.84 -8.98 4.55
C ALA A 59 -9.74 -10.11 4.01
N GLN A 60 -9.99 -10.17 2.70
CA GLN A 60 -10.74 -11.26 2.07
C GLN A 60 -10.05 -12.62 2.20
N VAL A 61 -8.72 -12.65 2.11
CA VAL A 61 -7.94 -13.89 2.19
C VAL A 61 -7.73 -14.34 3.64
N THR A 62 -7.54 -13.40 4.57
CA THR A 62 -7.10 -13.70 5.94
C THR A 62 -8.21 -13.61 6.99
N GLY A 63 -9.36 -13.05 6.66
CA GLY A 63 -10.40 -12.72 7.63
C GLY A 63 -10.02 -11.51 8.52
N PHE A 64 -9.03 -10.70 8.12
CA PHE A 64 -8.52 -9.58 8.90
C PHE A 64 -9.61 -8.58 9.28
N ARG A 65 -9.60 -8.19 10.55
CA ARG A 65 -10.34 -7.06 11.10
C ARG A 65 -9.37 -6.18 11.88
N SER A 66 -9.36 -4.88 11.56
CA SER A 66 -8.45 -3.93 12.21
C SER A 66 -8.86 -3.61 13.65
N ALA A 67 -7.92 -3.04 14.40
CA ALA A 67 -8.18 -2.49 15.74
C ALA A 67 -9.30 -1.43 15.68
N ALA A 68 -9.31 -0.57 14.67
CA ALA A 68 -10.39 0.40 14.48
C ALA A 68 -11.76 -0.25 14.31
N GLU A 69 -11.85 -1.37 13.55
CA GLU A 69 -13.11 -2.12 13.38
C GLU A 69 -13.55 -2.86 14.65
N THR A 70 -12.62 -3.33 15.47
CA THR A 70 -12.93 -4.14 16.66
C THR A 70 -13.06 -3.33 17.94
N GLN A 71 -12.49 -2.13 17.99
CA GLN A 71 -12.47 -1.25 19.17
C GLN A 71 -13.43 -0.06 19.08
N GLY A 72 -14.41 -0.12 18.17
CA GLY A 72 -15.50 0.86 18.08
C GLY A 72 -15.19 2.11 17.24
N GLY A 73 -14.13 2.11 16.43
CA GLY A 73 -13.84 3.16 15.47
C GLY A 73 -12.41 3.68 15.53
N GLY A 74 -11.98 4.27 14.43
CA GLY A 74 -10.69 4.95 14.29
C GLY A 74 -10.69 6.34 14.90
N LEU A 75 -9.52 6.95 14.97
CA LEU A 75 -9.30 8.26 15.58
C LEU A 75 -9.34 9.39 14.54
N SER A 76 -9.83 10.54 14.98
CA SER A 76 -9.65 11.85 14.37
C SER A 76 -9.06 12.81 15.40
N TYR A 77 -8.49 13.93 14.96
CA TYR A 77 -7.97 14.95 15.87
C TYR A 77 -8.87 16.20 15.85
N GLU A 78 -9.57 16.44 16.95
CA GLU A 78 -10.47 17.58 17.15
C GLU A 78 -10.16 18.24 18.50
N MET A 79 -9.12 19.09 18.57
CA MET A 79 -8.54 19.62 19.83
C MET A 79 -8.13 18.49 20.82
N GLY A 80 -7.79 17.31 20.28
CA GLY A 80 -7.47 16.05 20.94
C GLY A 80 -7.91 14.87 20.08
N PHE A 81 -7.44 13.68 20.42
CA PHE A 81 -7.89 12.48 19.72
C PHE A 81 -9.32 12.12 20.12
N VAL A 82 -10.20 12.02 19.13
CA VAL A 82 -11.59 11.64 19.28
C VAL A 82 -11.83 10.33 18.50
N LYS A 83 -12.40 9.35 19.17
CA LYS A 83 -12.81 8.10 18.51
C LYS A 83 -14.10 8.36 17.73
N LYS A 84 -14.09 7.99 16.45
CA LYS A 84 -15.21 8.12 15.52
C LYS A 84 -15.87 6.76 15.31
N PRO A 85 -17.09 6.53 15.83
CA PRO A 85 -17.78 5.27 15.61
C PRO A 85 -17.95 4.93 14.13
N GLY A 86 -17.63 3.68 13.77
CA GLY A 86 -17.74 3.19 12.39
C GLY A 86 -16.66 3.66 11.43
N TRP A 87 -15.71 4.51 11.85
CA TRP A 87 -14.56 4.88 11.02
C TRP A 87 -13.50 3.78 11.07
N SER A 88 -13.05 3.38 9.91
CA SER A 88 -12.02 2.36 9.73
C SER A 88 -11.35 2.54 8.37
N TRP A 89 -10.42 1.68 8.03
CA TRP A 89 -9.83 1.67 6.68
C TRP A 89 -10.88 1.46 5.57
N ARG A 90 -12.05 0.84 5.86
CA ARG A 90 -13.16 0.67 4.89
C ARG A 90 -13.99 1.93 4.71
N THR A 91 -14.04 2.73 5.75
CA THR A 91 -14.91 3.91 5.88
C THR A 91 -14.15 5.05 6.57
N PRO A 92 -13.08 5.60 5.93
CA PRO A 92 -12.16 6.55 6.56
C PRO A 92 -12.84 7.77 7.18
N TYR A 93 -13.94 8.22 6.57
CA TYR A 93 -14.74 9.38 7.02
C TYR A 93 -16.17 8.97 7.38
N GLY A 94 -16.40 7.70 7.73
CA GLY A 94 -17.72 7.18 8.04
C GLY A 94 -18.57 6.84 6.81
N VAL A 95 -18.02 6.97 5.61
CA VAL A 95 -18.64 6.60 4.33
C VAL A 95 -17.77 5.58 3.60
N THR A 96 -18.38 4.74 2.78
CA THR A 96 -17.66 3.73 1.99
C THR A 96 -16.64 4.41 1.10
N ALA A 97 -15.40 3.93 1.17
CA ALA A 97 -14.28 4.49 0.44
C ALA A 97 -14.10 3.86 -0.96
N ASN A 98 -13.39 4.58 -1.82
CA ASN A 98 -12.90 4.07 -3.10
C ASN A 98 -11.69 3.15 -2.86
N ASP A 99 -11.55 2.09 -3.65
CA ASP A 99 -10.44 1.15 -3.56
C ASP A 99 -9.06 1.80 -3.84
N GLN A 100 -9.02 2.97 -4.50
CA GLN A 100 -7.80 3.75 -4.77
C GLN A 100 -7.51 4.84 -3.72
N GLU A 101 -8.26 4.93 -2.65
CA GLU A 101 -7.90 5.78 -1.52
C GLU A 101 -6.76 5.15 -0.71
N PRO A 102 -5.88 5.96 -0.07
CA PRO A 102 -4.86 5.44 0.84
C PRO A 102 -5.52 4.75 2.05
N ALA A 103 -4.97 3.62 2.46
CA ALA A 103 -5.47 2.88 3.60
C ALA A 103 -5.02 3.55 4.91
N VAL A 104 -5.95 4.18 5.60
CA VAL A 104 -5.76 4.84 6.90
C VAL A 104 -6.49 4.08 8.02
N HIS A 105 -6.45 4.55 9.26
CA HIS A 105 -7.00 3.85 10.43
C HIS A 105 -6.41 2.45 10.66
N LEU A 106 -5.17 2.26 10.27
CA LEU A 106 -4.37 1.08 10.52
C LEU A 106 -3.18 1.47 11.39
N ASN A 107 -2.94 0.71 12.45
CA ASN A 107 -1.79 0.95 13.31
C ASN A 107 -0.48 0.40 12.70
N ALA A 108 0.66 0.71 13.30
CA ALA A 108 1.98 0.35 12.75
C ALA A 108 2.16 -1.18 12.59
N GLN A 109 1.64 -1.97 13.54
CA GLN A 109 1.75 -3.43 13.48
C GLN A 109 0.86 -4.04 12.40
N GLU A 110 -0.34 -3.50 12.20
CA GLU A 110 -1.25 -3.89 11.13
C GLU A 110 -0.64 -3.58 9.77
N ALA A 111 -0.10 -2.37 9.58
CA ALA A 111 0.61 -1.96 8.38
C ALA A 111 1.78 -2.91 8.05
N GLN A 112 2.61 -3.23 9.03
CA GLN A 112 3.70 -4.18 8.87
C GLN A 112 3.21 -5.58 8.48
N THR A 113 2.10 -6.04 9.05
CA THR A 113 1.52 -7.36 8.77
C THR A 113 0.94 -7.42 7.36
N ILE A 114 0.29 -6.34 6.90
CA ILE A 114 -0.22 -6.23 5.54
C ILE A 114 0.93 -6.24 4.52
N CYS A 115 2.01 -5.49 4.76
CA CYS A 115 3.19 -5.55 3.89
C CYS A 115 3.76 -6.98 3.80
N ARG A 116 3.87 -7.71 4.92
CA ARG A 116 4.37 -9.10 4.93
C ARG A 116 3.51 -10.05 4.12
N PHE A 117 2.21 -9.89 4.13
CA PHE A 117 1.29 -10.69 3.30
C PHE A 117 1.64 -10.57 1.81
N TYR A 118 2.07 -9.39 1.37
CA TYR A 118 2.53 -9.15 0.00
C TYR A 118 4.01 -9.51 -0.25
N GLY A 119 4.68 -10.15 0.72
CA GLY A 119 6.11 -10.48 0.63
C GLY A 119 7.00 -9.24 0.67
N LYS A 120 6.56 -8.19 1.38
CA LYS A 120 7.18 -6.88 1.53
C LYS A 120 7.35 -6.54 3.01
N ARG A 121 7.88 -5.36 3.29
CA ARG A 121 8.00 -4.77 4.64
C ARG A 121 7.73 -3.27 4.60
N LEU A 122 7.55 -2.65 5.75
CA LEU A 122 7.66 -1.20 5.87
C LEU A 122 9.11 -0.76 5.59
N PRO A 123 9.34 0.42 4.99
CA PRO A 123 10.67 1.00 4.93
C PRO A 123 11.15 1.41 6.33
N THR A 124 12.44 1.37 6.58
CA THR A 124 13.03 2.05 7.74
C THR A 124 12.96 3.57 7.55
N ASP A 125 13.13 4.33 8.63
CA ASP A 125 13.15 5.79 8.57
C ASP A 125 14.24 6.31 7.62
N SER A 126 15.45 5.78 7.72
CA SER A 126 16.56 6.16 6.84
C SER A 126 16.31 5.83 5.37
N GLU A 127 15.72 4.66 5.08
CA GLU A 127 15.35 4.30 3.71
C GLU A 127 14.29 5.26 3.16
N TRP A 128 13.28 5.57 3.98
CA TRP A 128 12.23 6.49 3.59
C TRP A 128 12.79 7.88 3.26
N VAL A 129 13.65 8.41 4.13
CA VAL A 129 14.33 9.70 3.95
C VAL A 129 15.18 9.71 2.68
N MET A 130 15.96 8.65 2.44
CA MET A 130 16.78 8.56 1.23
C MET A 130 15.92 8.51 -0.04
N ALA A 131 14.81 7.79 -0.02
CA ALA A 131 13.91 7.70 -1.16
C ALA A 131 13.14 9.00 -1.43
N ALA A 132 12.75 9.73 -0.38
CA ALA A 132 11.95 10.94 -0.49
C ALA A 132 12.73 12.19 -0.89
N TYR A 133 14.01 12.28 -0.51
CA TYR A 133 14.77 13.54 -0.67
C TYR A 133 16.01 13.42 -1.54
N LEU A 134 16.60 12.24 -1.78
CA LEU A 134 17.76 12.07 -2.64
C LEU A 134 17.37 11.43 -3.96
N GLU A 135 17.55 12.15 -5.07
CA GLU A 135 17.30 11.61 -6.40
C GLU A 135 18.39 10.60 -6.80
N GLN A 136 18.02 9.35 -6.91
CA GLN A 136 18.94 8.23 -7.17
C GLN A 136 18.83 7.66 -8.59
N ARG A 137 17.88 8.11 -9.40
CA ARG A 137 17.76 7.68 -10.80
C ARG A 137 18.94 8.25 -11.61
N SER A 138 19.52 7.44 -12.47
CA SER A 138 20.58 7.88 -13.40
C SER A 138 20.06 8.85 -14.47
N GLN A 139 18.81 8.70 -14.85
CA GLN A 139 18.11 9.54 -15.82
C GLN A 139 16.76 10.00 -15.24
N PRO A 140 16.79 10.95 -14.29
CA PRO A 140 15.56 11.47 -13.71
C PRO A 140 14.76 12.27 -14.74
N LYS A 141 13.45 12.36 -14.51
CA LYS A 141 12.50 13.15 -15.32
C LYS A 141 11.99 14.32 -14.49
N ASP A 142 11.15 15.14 -15.09
CA ASP A 142 10.34 16.18 -14.42
C ASP A 142 11.18 17.25 -13.68
N GLY A 143 12.37 17.55 -14.22
CA GLY A 143 13.27 18.59 -13.68
C GLY A 143 14.15 18.15 -12.52
N PHE A 144 14.10 16.88 -12.14
CA PHE A 144 15.01 16.33 -11.11
C PHE A 144 16.42 16.10 -11.66
N THR A 145 17.42 16.16 -10.77
CA THR A 145 18.83 15.96 -11.10
C THR A 145 19.39 14.79 -10.30
N SER A 146 20.04 13.85 -10.98
CA SER A 146 20.66 12.67 -10.35
C SER A 146 21.68 13.09 -9.27
N GLY A 147 21.63 12.43 -8.12
CA GLY A 147 22.49 12.70 -6.98
C GLY A 147 22.13 13.95 -6.17
N ARG A 148 21.16 14.74 -6.61
CA ARG A 148 20.73 15.93 -5.87
C ARG A 148 19.81 15.58 -4.72
N ARG A 149 20.03 16.21 -3.55
CA ARG A 149 19.13 16.21 -2.42
C ARG A 149 18.21 17.42 -2.48
N TYR A 150 16.93 17.18 -2.29
CA TYR A 150 15.88 18.20 -2.34
C TYR A 150 15.34 18.52 -0.95
N GLN A 151 14.74 19.69 -0.80
CA GLN A 151 14.16 20.15 0.47
C GLN A 151 12.83 19.46 0.80
N TYR A 152 12.07 19.11 -0.24
CA TYR A 152 10.77 18.45 -0.15
C TYR A 152 10.75 17.18 -1.00
N PRO A 153 9.86 16.22 -0.71
CA PRO A 153 9.69 15.05 -1.57
C PRO A 153 9.30 15.40 -3.02
N ASN A 154 8.66 16.56 -3.23
CA ASN A 154 8.28 17.06 -4.55
C ASN A 154 9.35 17.97 -5.20
N GLY A 155 10.53 18.14 -4.59
CA GLY A 155 11.63 18.95 -5.12
C GLY A 155 12.01 20.11 -4.20
N ASP A 156 12.25 21.31 -4.76
CA ASP A 156 12.64 22.48 -4.00
C ASP A 156 11.45 23.16 -3.27
N THR A 157 10.26 22.74 -3.59
CA THR A 157 9.01 23.21 -2.95
C THR A 157 8.04 22.05 -2.75
N ALA A 158 7.05 22.23 -1.88
CA ALA A 158 5.99 21.24 -1.69
C ALA A 158 4.89 21.29 -2.78
N ARG A 159 5.06 22.08 -3.84
CA ARG A 159 4.08 22.17 -4.93
C ARG A 159 3.89 20.84 -5.65
N GLY A 160 2.63 20.48 -5.86
CA GLY A 160 2.25 19.21 -6.47
C GLY A 160 1.98 18.09 -5.48
N SER A 161 2.28 18.26 -4.17
CA SER A 161 1.80 17.39 -3.11
C SER A 161 0.40 17.78 -2.65
N HIS A 162 -0.22 16.99 -1.78
CA HIS A 162 -1.54 17.28 -1.19
C HIS A 162 -1.42 17.60 0.29
N CYS A 163 -1.63 18.87 0.65
CA CYS A 163 -1.56 19.36 2.03
C CYS A 163 -2.67 20.37 2.34
N LEU A 164 -2.75 20.81 3.57
CA LEU A 164 -3.81 21.73 4.05
C LEU A 164 -3.87 23.04 3.25
N ALA A 165 -2.70 23.62 2.91
CA ALA A 165 -2.59 24.85 2.14
C ALA A 165 -1.18 24.96 1.55
N GLY A 166 -1.02 25.64 0.41
CA GLY A 166 0.29 25.94 -0.19
C GLY A 166 0.92 24.83 -1.03
N CYS A 167 0.25 23.71 -1.21
CA CYS A 167 0.74 22.54 -1.97
C CYS A 167 0.02 22.32 -3.31
N ALA A 168 -0.90 23.19 -3.71
CA ALA A 168 -1.72 23.04 -4.91
C ALA A 168 -0.88 22.72 -6.19
N GLU A 169 -1.55 22.41 -7.29
CA GLU A 169 -1.03 22.03 -8.62
C GLU A 169 -1.07 20.50 -8.87
N HIS A 170 -2.03 19.80 -8.26
CA HIS A 170 -2.36 18.41 -8.59
C HIS A 170 -3.84 18.28 -8.94
N GLN A 171 -4.24 17.13 -9.48
CA GLN A 171 -5.61 16.86 -9.91
C GLN A 171 -6.43 16.05 -8.90
N GLY A 172 -5.84 15.70 -7.76
CA GLY A 172 -6.50 14.92 -6.73
C GLY A 172 -7.70 15.65 -6.14
N VAL A 173 -8.79 14.90 -5.96
CA VAL A 173 -10.04 15.38 -5.35
C VAL A 173 -10.31 14.55 -4.10
N ALA A 174 -10.52 15.23 -2.97
CA ALA A 174 -10.85 14.56 -1.73
C ALA A 174 -12.24 13.90 -1.78
N PRO A 175 -12.42 12.73 -1.14
CA PRO A 175 -13.71 12.07 -1.09
C PRO A 175 -14.74 12.89 -0.32
N LYS A 176 -16.03 12.66 -0.62
CA LYS A 176 -17.13 13.26 0.12
C LYS A 176 -17.12 12.77 1.57
N GLY A 177 -17.44 13.66 2.49
CA GLY A 177 -17.49 13.34 3.92
C GLY A 177 -16.20 13.61 4.67
N ALA A 178 -15.17 14.14 4.00
CA ALA A 178 -13.96 14.62 4.65
C ALA A 178 -14.27 15.67 5.74
N LEU A 179 -13.35 15.82 6.66
CA LEU A 179 -13.51 16.71 7.82
C LEU A 179 -13.53 18.19 7.42
N ASN A 180 -14.14 19.03 8.28
CA ASN A 180 -14.18 20.48 8.09
C ASN A 180 -12.79 21.14 8.06
N ARG A 181 -11.78 20.53 8.67
CA ARG A 181 -10.40 20.97 8.59
C ARG A 181 -9.71 20.25 7.43
N GLY A 182 -9.30 21.01 6.42
CA GLY A 182 -8.72 20.44 5.20
C GLY A 182 -9.77 19.70 4.36
N THR A 183 -9.31 19.06 3.32
CA THR A 183 -10.17 18.41 2.33
C THR A 183 -10.20 16.88 2.43
N GLY A 184 -9.50 16.28 3.41
CA GLY A 184 -9.26 14.84 3.45
C GLY A 184 -8.14 14.41 2.48
N HIS A 185 -7.79 13.14 2.48
CA HIS A 185 -6.85 12.58 1.52
C HIS A 185 -7.43 12.55 0.10
N VAL A 186 -6.57 12.43 -0.90
CA VAL A 186 -6.95 12.21 -2.30
C VAL A 186 -6.63 10.76 -2.70
N LEU A 187 -7.09 10.33 -3.88
CA LEU A 187 -6.72 9.02 -4.43
C LEU A 187 -5.20 8.95 -4.64
N VAL A 188 -4.60 7.81 -4.35
CA VAL A 188 -3.16 7.63 -4.49
C VAL A 188 -2.71 7.87 -5.93
N GLY A 189 -1.53 8.47 -6.11
CA GLY A 189 -0.95 8.73 -7.43
C GLY A 189 -1.64 9.84 -8.23
N THR A 190 -2.54 10.61 -7.63
CA THR A 190 -3.18 11.76 -8.30
C THR A 190 -2.47 13.09 -8.04
N THR A 191 -1.45 13.09 -7.21
CA THR A 191 -0.50 14.20 -7.02
C THR A 191 0.56 14.19 -8.11
N LYS A 192 1.54 15.11 -8.05
CA LYS A 192 2.69 15.07 -8.96
C LYS A 192 3.75 14.08 -8.45
N PRO A 193 4.39 13.31 -9.35
CA PRO A 193 5.51 12.47 -8.94
C PRO A 193 6.64 13.35 -8.41
N GLY A 194 7.23 12.91 -7.32
CA GLY A 194 8.35 13.57 -6.66
C GLY A 194 9.70 12.94 -6.98
N VAL A 195 10.61 13.10 -6.05
CA VAL A 195 11.95 12.50 -6.06
C VAL A 195 11.84 10.99 -6.30
N ASN A 196 12.73 10.46 -7.11
CA ASN A 196 12.75 9.05 -7.54
C ASN A 196 11.47 8.59 -8.29
N GLY A 197 10.58 9.51 -8.67
CA GLY A 197 9.32 9.21 -9.33
C GLY A 197 8.25 8.65 -8.42
N LEU A 198 8.44 8.71 -7.10
CA LEU A 198 7.45 8.27 -6.12
C LEU A 198 6.33 9.31 -6.00
N PHE A 199 5.11 8.84 -5.82
CA PHE A 199 3.94 9.70 -5.56
C PHE A 199 3.67 9.78 -4.05
N ASP A 200 3.08 10.88 -3.63
CA ASP A 200 2.50 11.07 -2.30
C ASP A 200 3.49 10.95 -1.12
N MET A 201 4.83 10.96 -1.40
CA MET A 201 5.84 10.98 -0.35
C MET A 201 5.79 12.27 0.49
N GLY A 202 5.20 13.33 -0.04
CA GLY A 202 4.91 14.57 0.67
C GLY A 202 3.41 14.85 0.69
N GLY A 203 2.83 14.97 1.88
CA GLY A 203 1.41 15.21 2.05
C GLY A 203 0.57 13.95 1.93
N ASN A 204 -0.63 14.05 1.45
CA ASN A 204 -1.68 13.05 1.40
C ASN A 204 -1.88 12.35 2.76
N VAL A 205 -1.16 11.30 3.11
CA VAL A 205 -1.18 10.74 4.46
C VAL A 205 0.24 10.54 5.00
N TRP A 206 0.42 10.71 6.32
CA TRP A 206 1.64 10.27 7.00
C TRP A 206 1.88 8.80 6.74
N GLU A 207 3.13 8.39 6.64
CA GLU A 207 3.47 7.00 6.38
C GLU A 207 4.21 6.38 7.57
N TRP A 208 3.70 5.24 8.06
CA TRP A 208 4.38 4.42 9.03
C TRP A 208 5.72 3.93 8.48
N THR A 209 6.78 4.00 9.29
CA THR A 209 8.06 3.34 9.02
C THR A 209 8.27 2.15 9.96
N ALA A 210 9.21 1.27 9.61
CA ALA A 210 9.61 0.15 10.46
C ALA A 210 10.42 0.60 11.70
N SER A 211 10.84 1.86 11.73
CA SER A 211 11.64 2.41 12.83
C SER A 211 10.75 2.72 14.02
N SER A 212 11.00 2.06 15.13
CA SER A 212 10.26 2.22 16.38
C SER A 212 11.20 2.32 17.57
N ASN A 213 10.76 3.04 18.60
CA ASN A 213 11.44 3.14 19.88
C ASN A 213 10.41 3.21 21.00
N SER A 214 10.58 2.40 22.05
CA SER A 214 9.79 2.44 23.30
C SER A 214 8.26 2.48 23.06
N GLY A 215 7.75 1.65 22.15
CA GLY A 215 6.31 1.56 21.86
C GLY A 215 5.76 2.65 20.95
N GLN A 216 6.63 3.46 20.34
CA GLN A 216 6.28 4.47 19.35
C GLN A 216 6.95 4.17 18.01
N SER A 217 6.26 4.38 16.90
CA SER A 217 6.79 4.32 15.54
C SER A 217 6.93 5.70 14.94
N ILE A 218 7.94 5.84 14.08
CA ILE A 218 8.17 7.05 13.31
C ILE A 218 7.19 7.07 12.13
N THR A 219 6.64 8.26 11.84
CA THR A 219 5.88 8.58 10.63
C THR A 219 6.56 9.70 9.87
N ARG A 220 6.46 9.66 8.53
CA ARG A 220 7.08 10.61 7.62
C ARG A 220 6.10 11.16 6.60
N GLY A 221 6.46 12.28 5.95
CA GLY A 221 5.82 12.83 4.76
C GLY A 221 4.75 13.89 5.02
N ALA A 222 4.25 14.04 6.24
CA ALA A 222 3.09 14.84 6.57
C ALA A 222 1.78 14.29 5.96
N SER A 223 0.71 15.05 6.01
CA SER A 223 -0.57 14.67 5.42
C SER A 223 -1.38 15.90 4.99
N TRP A 224 -2.52 15.65 4.34
CA TRP A 224 -3.52 16.66 3.98
C TRP A 224 -3.94 17.56 5.17
N TRP A 225 -3.70 17.12 6.40
CA TRP A 225 -4.06 17.84 7.63
C TRP A 225 -3.07 18.95 8.02
N TYR A 226 -1.87 18.98 7.43
CA TYR A 226 -0.75 19.84 7.83
C TYR A 226 -0.28 20.71 6.67
N GLY A 227 0.44 21.81 6.98
CA GLY A 227 1.08 22.65 6.00
C GLY A 227 2.35 22.03 5.40
N PRO A 228 2.94 22.68 4.37
CA PRO A 228 4.11 22.15 3.67
C PRO A 228 5.34 22.03 4.55
N GLU A 229 5.47 22.83 5.60
CA GLU A 229 6.61 22.79 6.53
C GLU A 229 6.76 21.43 7.23
N GLN A 230 5.66 20.68 7.36
CA GLN A 230 5.69 19.33 7.93
C GLN A 230 6.25 18.26 6.98
N GLN A 231 6.43 18.60 5.70
CA GLN A 231 7.04 17.73 4.70
C GLN A 231 8.57 17.85 4.62
N LEU A 232 9.19 18.71 5.44
CA LEU A 232 10.65 18.83 5.49
C LEU A 232 11.29 17.58 6.09
N GLU A 233 12.49 17.23 5.62
CA GLU A 233 13.25 16.08 6.14
C GLU A 233 13.44 16.14 7.67
N SER A 234 13.64 17.33 8.22
CA SER A 234 13.81 17.56 9.66
C SER A 234 12.57 17.26 10.49
N ASN A 235 11.38 17.22 9.87
CA ASN A 235 10.14 16.93 10.56
C ASN A 235 9.95 15.43 10.73
N VAL A 236 10.09 14.98 11.96
CA VAL A 236 9.90 13.60 12.40
C VAL A 236 8.72 13.56 13.35
N ALA A 237 7.66 12.87 13.00
CA ALA A 237 6.56 12.64 13.91
C ALA A 237 6.60 11.21 14.46
N THR A 238 6.34 11.07 15.75
CA THR A 238 6.18 9.76 16.39
C THR A 238 4.76 9.61 16.89
N LYS A 239 4.28 8.38 16.86
CA LYS A 239 2.96 8.01 17.38
C LYS A 239 3.06 6.68 18.10
N PRO A 240 2.24 6.46 19.15
CA PRO A 240 2.09 5.14 19.74
C PRO A 240 1.79 4.09 18.65
N ASN A 241 2.37 2.90 18.79
CA ASN A 241 2.27 1.84 17.80
C ASN A 241 0.84 1.37 17.53
N ASP A 242 -0.07 1.59 18.47
CA ASP A 242 -1.49 1.24 18.41
C ASP A 242 -2.38 2.36 17.84
N THR A 243 -1.79 3.49 17.45
CA THR A 243 -2.55 4.61 16.89
C THR A 243 -3.16 4.24 15.54
N ALA A 244 -4.49 4.33 15.42
CA ALA A 244 -5.24 4.14 14.19
C ALA A 244 -6.04 5.42 13.86
N VAL A 245 -5.47 6.32 13.07
CA VAL A 245 -5.99 7.66 12.83
C VAL A 245 -6.19 7.96 11.34
N VAL A 246 -7.09 8.89 11.03
CA VAL A 246 -7.58 9.18 9.66
C VAL A 246 -6.53 9.73 8.69
N TYR A 247 -5.39 10.19 9.17
CA TYR A 247 -4.35 10.84 8.36
C TYR A 247 -3.00 10.10 8.40
N ILE A 248 -2.97 8.83 8.84
CA ILE A 248 -1.77 7.99 8.78
C ILE A 248 -2.10 6.72 8.00
N GLY A 249 -1.33 6.49 6.96
CA GLY A 249 -1.27 5.30 6.13
C GLY A 249 0.14 4.72 6.13
N PHE A 250 0.52 4.05 5.03
CA PHE A 250 1.84 3.45 4.87
C PHE A 250 2.09 3.07 3.41
N ARG A 251 3.34 2.81 3.05
CA ARG A 251 3.72 2.10 1.82
C ARG A 251 4.64 0.95 2.12
N CYS A 252 4.69 -0.04 1.23
CA CYS A 252 5.53 -1.19 1.40
C CYS A 252 6.75 -1.14 0.46
N VAL A 253 7.82 -1.81 0.90
CA VAL A 253 9.03 -1.99 0.11
C VAL A 253 9.44 -3.47 0.11
N LYS A 254 10.23 -3.86 -0.90
CA LYS A 254 10.77 -5.21 -1.00
C LYS A 254 12.25 -5.15 -1.29
N ASP A 255 13.04 -5.88 -0.50
CA ASP A 255 14.46 -6.03 -0.75
C ASP A 255 14.69 -6.83 -2.04
N VAL A 256 15.54 -6.32 -2.90
CA VAL A 256 16.02 -7.03 -4.09
C VAL A 256 17.35 -7.68 -3.72
N PRO A 257 17.48 -8.99 -3.85
CA PRO A 257 18.77 -9.64 -3.64
C PRO A 257 19.83 -8.94 -4.50
N SER A 258 20.95 -8.55 -3.89
CA SER A 258 22.14 -8.19 -4.65
C SER A 258 22.46 -9.38 -5.54
N ALA A 259 22.52 -9.18 -6.86
CA ALA A 259 23.04 -10.22 -7.73
C ALA A 259 24.41 -10.59 -7.17
N ALA A 260 24.56 -11.80 -6.66
CA ALA A 260 25.85 -12.31 -6.24
C ALA A 260 26.80 -12.07 -7.41
N LEU A 261 27.86 -11.31 -7.16
CA LEU A 261 28.96 -11.23 -8.10
C LEU A 261 29.32 -12.69 -8.35
N SER A 262 28.98 -13.21 -9.54
CA SER A 262 29.43 -14.51 -9.95
C SER A 262 30.96 -14.40 -9.97
N GLU A 263 31.61 -14.92 -8.94
CA GLU A 263 33.02 -15.21 -9.00
C GLU A 263 33.19 -16.11 -10.23
N LYS A 264 33.75 -15.52 -11.29
CA LYS A 264 34.27 -16.31 -12.38
C LYS A 264 35.46 -17.08 -11.84
N PRO A 265 35.51 -18.42 -12.08
CA PRO A 265 36.65 -19.22 -11.74
C PRO A 265 37.89 -18.79 -12.51
#